data_1ceef6f0a1e6e8f26d80356b4979ab9b
#
_entry.id   1ceef6f0a1e6e8f26d80356b4979ab9b
#
_cell.length_a   1.000
_cell.length_b   1.000
_cell.length_c   1.000
_cell.angle_alpha   90.00
_cell.angle_beta   90.00
_cell.angle_gamma   90.00
#
_symmetry.space_group_name_H-M   'P 1'
#
loop_
_entity.id
_entity.type
_entity.pdbx_description
1 polymer ?
#
loop_
_entity_poly.entity_id
_entity_poly.type
_entity_poly.pdbx_seq_one_letter_code
_entity_poly.pdbx_strand_id
1 'polypeptide(L)'
;CHCIAVREKLLAMKETLGIPEFGGPWFCTTLRPGEVTVNMTRTAGNAIDNRNFTAAECRLREDVFKIARIFKENFEEFKNSYVTTVAVHAGIRETRRIKGVHTITAEEYVNAYKYPDSISRGAHPIDIHVAAGAEQSVTFLKKAAYVPYRALIAEDFSNLLVAGRCISADKTSFASLRVQASCMGVGQAAGVAAAQCIKAGVTVQKADIHNLIEELKKLGAII
;
A
#
# COMPACT_ATOMS: atom_id res chain seq x y z
N CYS A 1 1.95 -2.79 16.13
CA CYS A 1 1.25 -1.99 17.14
C CYS A 1 1.55 -0.51 16.93
N HIS A 2 0.53 0.34 16.94
CA HIS A 2 0.68 1.80 16.95
C HIS A 2 0.75 2.28 18.39
N CYS A 3 1.86 2.89 18.79
CA CYS A 3 2.02 3.39 20.14
C CYS A 3 1.70 4.89 20.22
N ILE A 4 0.48 5.23 20.63
CA ILE A 4 -0.03 6.61 20.72
C ILE A 4 0.83 7.43 21.68
N ALA A 5 1.13 6.91 22.88
CA ALA A 5 1.91 7.63 23.88
C ALA A 5 3.33 7.98 23.39
N VAL A 6 3.97 7.08 22.67
CA VAL A 6 5.28 7.38 22.03
C VAL A 6 5.13 8.47 20.97
N ARG A 7 4.07 8.41 20.16
CA ARG A 7 3.79 9.43 19.15
C ARG A 7 3.58 10.81 19.76
N GLU A 8 2.76 10.91 20.80
CA GLU A 8 2.48 12.18 21.47
C GLU A 8 3.76 12.79 22.07
N LYS A 9 4.59 11.97 22.72
CA LYS A 9 5.88 12.40 23.26
C LYS A 9 6.83 12.88 22.14
N LEU A 10 6.91 12.18 21.00
CA LEU A 10 7.71 12.60 19.86
C LEU A 10 7.20 13.91 19.25
N LEU A 11 5.90 14.09 19.13
CA LEU A 11 5.31 15.33 18.61
C LEU A 11 5.60 16.53 19.54
N ALA A 12 5.52 16.33 20.87
CA ALA A 12 5.85 17.36 21.83
C ALA A 12 7.32 17.81 21.77
N MET A 13 8.23 16.90 21.39
CA MET A 13 9.67 17.17 21.28
C MET A 13 10.11 17.54 19.84
N LYS A 14 9.18 17.54 18.87
CA LYS A 14 9.51 17.60 17.44
C LYS A 14 10.39 18.80 17.09
N GLU A 15 9.97 20.00 17.47
CA GLU A 15 10.68 21.23 17.17
C GLU A 15 12.01 21.32 17.92
N THR A 16 11.99 21.00 19.23
CA THR A 16 13.17 21.10 20.09
C THR A 16 14.31 20.17 19.64
N LEU A 17 13.99 18.95 19.24
CA LEU A 17 14.95 17.95 18.82
C LEU A 17 15.13 17.88 17.29
N GLY A 18 14.40 18.72 16.55
CA GLY A 18 14.43 18.72 15.09
C GLY A 18 14.10 17.35 14.51
N ILE A 19 13.05 16.68 15.04
CA ILE A 19 12.64 15.35 14.58
C ILE A 19 12.15 15.45 13.13
N PRO A 20 12.66 14.63 12.20
CA PRO A 20 12.20 14.63 10.82
C PRO A 20 10.73 14.25 10.71
N GLU A 21 10.11 14.53 9.57
CA GLU A 21 8.73 14.11 9.31
C GLU A 21 8.57 12.60 9.45
N PHE A 22 7.54 12.18 10.18
CA PHE A 22 7.32 10.77 10.47
C PHE A 22 5.85 10.38 10.44
N GLY A 23 5.61 9.09 10.22
CA GLY A 23 4.34 8.43 10.46
C GLY A 23 4.42 7.51 11.67
N GLY A 24 3.31 7.03 12.18
CA GLY A 24 3.32 6.11 13.31
C GLY A 24 3.81 6.75 14.62
N PRO A 25 4.78 6.13 15.33
CA PRO A 25 5.50 4.90 14.96
C PRO A 25 4.64 3.63 15.02
N TRP A 26 4.87 2.71 14.11
CA TRP A 26 4.31 1.36 14.16
C TRP A 26 5.42 0.37 14.48
N PHE A 27 5.26 -0.34 15.59
CA PHE A 27 6.19 -1.36 16.05
C PHE A 27 5.62 -2.74 15.75
N CYS A 28 6.46 -3.61 15.20
CA CYS A 28 6.16 -5.02 15.04
C CYS A 28 7.27 -5.84 15.66
N THR A 29 6.92 -6.82 16.48
CA THR A 29 7.88 -7.79 17.01
C THR A 29 8.41 -8.66 15.88
N THR A 30 9.65 -9.11 16.02
CA THR A 30 10.24 -10.13 15.16
C THR A 30 10.20 -11.49 15.84
N LEU A 31 10.73 -12.51 15.19
CA LEU A 31 10.92 -13.84 15.81
C LEU A 31 12.08 -13.88 16.82
N ARG A 32 12.85 -12.80 16.92
CA ARG A 32 13.97 -12.69 17.85
C ARG A 32 13.55 -11.87 19.07
N PRO A 33 13.68 -12.39 20.28
CA PRO A 33 13.42 -11.62 21.49
C PRO A 33 14.26 -10.34 21.55
N GLY A 34 13.64 -9.24 21.95
CA GLY A 34 14.32 -7.93 22.04
C GLY A 34 14.48 -7.17 20.71
N GLU A 35 14.05 -7.74 19.59
CA GLU A 35 14.11 -7.10 18.29
C GLU A 35 12.74 -6.63 17.83
N VAL A 36 12.65 -5.39 17.36
CA VAL A 36 11.43 -4.80 16.81
C VAL A 36 11.70 -4.13 15.47
N THR A 37 10.78 -4.27 14.54
CA THR A 37 10.74 -3.44 13.33
C THR A 37 9.97 -2.16 13.62
N VAL A 38 10.50 -1.03 13.16
CA VAL A 38 9.86 0.27 13.31
C VAL A 38 9.55 0.84 11.93
N ASN A 39 8.25 1.03 11.65
CA ASN A 39 7.80 1.72 10.44
C ASN A 39 7.45 3.16 10.84
N MET A 40 8.27 4.12 10.42
CA MET A 40 8.14 5.49 10.91
C MET A 40 8.59 6.56 9.91
N THR A 41 9.79 6.43 9.32
CA THR A 41 10.35 7.44 8.43
C THR A 41 9.49 7.65 7.19
N ARG A 42 9.37 8.90 6.74
CA ARG A 42 8.68 9.26 5.50
C ARG A 42 9.31 10.49 4.85
N THR A 43 9.19 10.56 3.56
CA THR A 43 9.53 11.76 2.78
C THR A 43 8.64 11.86 1.55
N ALA A 44 8.39 13.09 1.09
CA ALA A 44 7.84 13.32 -0.22
C ALA A 44 8.92 13.01 -1.28
N GLY A 45 8.48 12.47 -2.42
CA GLY A 45 9.37 12.17 -3.52
C GLY A 45 8.62 11.68 -4.75
N ASN A 46 9.28 11.80 -5.90
CA ASN A 46 8.81 11.25 -7.16
C ASN A 46 9.66 10.02 -7.53
N ALA A 47 9.16 8.82 -7.26
CA ALA A 47 9.91 7.60 -7.48
C ALA A 47 10.01 7.15 -8.97
N ILE A 48 9.45 7.91 -9.90
CA ILE A 48 9.67 7.73 -11.34
C ILE A 48 10.82 8.61 -11.87
N ASP A 49 11.34 9.51 -11.05
CA ASP A 49 12.55 10.28 -11.29
C ASP A 49 13.69 9.69 -10.45
N ASN A 50 14.70 9.12 -11.11
CA ASN A 50 15.78 8.43 -10.42
C ASN A 50 16.58 9.32 -9.47
N ARG A 51 16.79 10.58 -9.82
CA ARG A 51 17.53 11.53 -8.97
C ARG A 51 16.71 11.87 -7.74
N ASN A 52 15.42 12.16 -7.92
CA ASN A 52 14.51 12.46 -6.83
C ASN A 52 14.34 11.26 -5.90
N PHE A 53 14.21 10.05 -6.45
CA PHE A 53 14.13 8.82 -5.67
C PHE A 53 15.42 8.55 -4.88
N THR A 54 16.58 8.71 -5.49
CA THR A 54 17.88 8.56 -4.81
C THR A 54 18.03 9.56 -3.66
N ALA A 55 17.68 10.82 -3.87
CA ALA A 55 17.71 11.83 -2.81
C ALA A 55 16.77 11.50 -1.65
N ALA A 56 15.56 10.98 -1.96
CA ALA A 56 14.62 10.51 -0.95
C ALA A 56 15.17 9.32 -0.16
N GLU A 57 15.79 8.35 -0.83
CA GLU A 57 16.42 7.17 -0.21
C GLU A 57 17.55 7.57 0.75
N CYS A 58 18.44 8.48 0.35
CA CYS A 58 19.51 8.99 1.21
C CYS A 58 18.95 9.67 2.46
N ARG A 59 17.98 10.58 2.27
CA ARG A 59 17.34 11.28 3.38
C ARG A 59 16.68 10.32 4.36
N LEU A 60 15.92 9.34 3.88
CA LEU A 60 15.24 8.37 4.74
C LEU A 60 16.23 7.54 5.57
N ARG A 61 17.41 7.23 5.02
CA ARG A 61 18.46 6.52 5.76
C ARG A 61 19.09 7.39 6.84
N GLU A 62 19.34 8.67 6.57
CA GLU A 62 19.80 9.63 7.57
C GLU A 62 18.76 9.78 8.69
N ASP A 63 17.49 9.88 8.34
CA ASP A 63 16.37 10.01 9.29
C ASP A 63 16.25 8.78 10.21
N VAL A 64 16.51 7.56 9.72
CA VAL A 64 16.54 6.34 10.56
C VAL A 64 17.52 6.50 11.72
N PHE A 65 18.75 6.90 11.44
CA PHE A 65 19.80 7.02 12.48
C PHE A 65 19.56 8.20 13.41
N LYS A 66 19.02 9.30 12.89
CA LYS A 66 18.61 10.44 13.69
C LYS A 66 17.49 10.06 14.66
N ILE A 67 16.46 9.40 14.18
CA ILE A 67 15.33 8.94 15.01
C ILE A 67 15.78 7.88 16.01
N ALA A 68 16.63 6.93 15.62
CA ALA A 68 17.16 5.92 16.54
C ALA A 68 17.93 6.54 17.71
N ARG A 69 18.69 7.61 17.46
CA ARG A 69 19.37 8.37 18.51
C ARG A 69 18.36 9.04 19.44
N ILE A 70 17.34 9.69 18.90
CA ILE A 70 16.28 10.34 19.68
C ILE A 70 15.56 9.31 20.57
N PHE A 71 15.25 8.12 20.03
CA PHE A 71 14.67 7.05 20.85
C PHE A 71 15.59 6.65 21.99
N LYS A 72 16.86 6.44 21.72
CA LYS A 72 17.86 6.03 22.70
C LYS A 72 18.02 7.05 23.84
N GLU A 73 17.97 8.33 23.51
CA GLU A 73 18.20 9.43 24.47
C GLU A 73 16.94 9.81 25.27
N ASN A 74 15.74 9.52 24.75
CA ASN A 74 14.50 10.04 25.33
C ASN A 74 13.51 8.97 25.78
N PHE A 75 13.78 7.68 25.56
CA PHE A 75 12.92 6.58 25.96
C PHE A 75 13.75 5.50 26.66
N GLU A 76 13.41 5.23 27.94
CA GLU A 76 14.16 4.28 28.78
C GLU A 76 14.22 2.88 28.16
N GLU A 77 13.15 2.45 27.50
CA GLU A 77 13.05 1.15 26.84
C GLU A 77 14.04 0.99 25.68
N PHE A 78 14.50 2.10 25.11
CA PHE A 78 15.42 2.14 23.98
C PHE A 78 16.85 2.56 24.33
N LYS A 79 17.16 2.84 25.59
CA LYS A 79 18.46 3.41 25.99
C LYS A 79 19.66 2.56 25.58
N ASN A 80 19.51 1.23 25.53
CA ASN A 80 20.54 0.29 25.10
C ASN A 80 20.31 -0.24 23.68
N SER A 81 19.34 0.32 22.95
CA SER A 81 19.01 -0.13 21.59
C SER A 81 20.06 0.32 20.57
N TYR A 82 20.12 -0.39 19.47
CA TYR A 82 20.87 -0.04 18.29
C TYR A 82 20.15 -0.52 17.03
N VAL A 83 20.45 0.10 15.90
CA VAL A 83 19.89 -0.28 14.61
C VAL A 83 20.61 -1.53 14.12
N THR A 84 19.91 -2.65 14.00
CA THR A 84 20.44 -3.90 13.46
C THR A 84 20.38 -3.93 11.93
N THR A 85 19.32 -3.39 11.37
CA THR A 85 19.07 -3.43 9.92
C THR A 85 18.25 -2.22 9.50
N VAL A 86 18.57 -1.67 8.34
CA VAL A 86 17.73 -0.70 7.63
C VAL A 86 17.10 -1.38 6.43
N ALA A 87 15.88 -1.01 6.05
CA ALA A 87 15.23 -1.52 4.85
C ALA A 87 16.13 -1.39 3.62
N VAL A 88 16.11 -2.40 2.75
CA VAL A 88 16.99 -2.46 1.55
C VAL A 88 16.75 -1.23 0.65
N HIS A 89 15.50 -0.80 0.54
CA HIS A 89 15.12 0.43 -0.18
C HIS A 89 13.82 1.02 0.39
N ALA A 90 13.54 2.26 0.03
CA ALA A 90 12.33 2.95 0.45
C ALA A 90 11.06 2.27 -0.06
N GLY A 91 10.04 2.23 0.79
CA GLY A 91 8.72 1.74 0.42
C GLY A 91 7.94 2.77 -0.41
N ILE A 92 7.84 2.55 -1.72
CA ILE A 92 7.08 3.40 -2.62
C ILE A 92 5.58 3.09 -2.45
N ARG A 93 4.80 4.08 -2.01
CA ARG A 93 3.35 3.92 -1.83
C ARG A 93 2.57 4.07 -3.11
N GLU A 94 2.93 5.05 -3.93
CA GLU A 94 2.20 5.47 -5.11
C GLU A 94 3.14 6.11 -6.13
N THR A 95 2.92 5.82 -7.41
CA THR A 95 3.53 6.53 -8.53
C THR A 95 2.52 6.66 -9.67
N ARG A 96 2.55 5.72 -10.62
CA ARG A 96 1.67 5.66 -11.79
C ARG A 96 0.56 4.62 -11.59
N ARG A 97 -0.61 4.93 -12.09
CA ARG A 97 -1.73 4.02 -12.28
C ARG A 97 -2.05 3.96 -13.77
N ILE A 98 -2.52 2.83 -14.24
CA ILE A 98 -2.97 2.74 -15.63
C ILE A 98 -4.27 3.54 -15.82
N LYS A 99 -4.52 3.94 -17.05
CA LYS A 99 -5.85 4.23 -17.54
C LYS A 99 -6.49 2.90 -17.91
N GLY A 100 -7.36 2.40 -17.05
CA GLY A 100 -8.04 1.13 -17.23
C GLY A 100 -9.38 1.29 -17.91
N VAL A 101 -9.92 0.18 -18.43
CA VAL A 101 -11.28 0.12 -18.99
C VAL A 101 -12.33 0.60 -17.98
N HIS A 102 -12.04 0.45 -16.68
CA HIS A 102 -12.80 1.06 -15.61
C HIS A 102 -11.85 1.65 -14.57
N THR A 103 -12.16 2.86 -14.08
CA THR A 103 -11.46 3.48 -12.94
C THR A 103 -12.34 3.39 -11.71
N ILE A 104 -11.89 2.66 -10.69
CA ILE A 104 -12.62 2.54 -9.42
C ILE A 104 -12.68 3.91 -8.75
N THR A 105 -13.87 4.43 -8.53
CA THR A 105 -14.08 5.72 -7.86
C THR A 105 -14.21 5.57 -6.35
N ALA A 106 -13.97 6.67 -5.63
CA ALA A 106 -14.19 6.74 -4.18
C ALA A 106 -15.63 6.39 -3.80
N GLU A 107 -16.60 6.88 -4.58
CA GLU A 107 -18.02 6.65 -4.33
C GLU A 107 -18.37 5.16 -4.45
N GLU A 108 -17.99 4.51 -5.55
CA GLU A 108 -18.20 3.09 -5.76
C GLU A 108 -17.53 2.25 -4.66
N TYR A 109 -16.31 2.63 -4.28
CA TYR A 109 -15.51 1.90 -3.31
C TYR A 109 -16.11 1.99 -1.89
N VAL A 110 -16.45 3.19 -1.43
CA VAL A 110 -17.03 3.43 -0.10
C VAL A 110 -18.40 2.78 0.05
N ASN A 111 -19.22 2.82 -1.02
CA ASN A 111 -20.54 2.22 -1.05
C ASN A 111 -20.52 0.69 -1.30
N ALA A 112 -19.32 0.10 -1.45
CA ALA A 112 -19.16 -1.31 -1.76
C ALA A 112 -19.99 -1.75 -2.98
N TYR A 113 -19.94 -0.95 -4.06
CA TYR A 113 -20.63 -1.25 -5.29
C TYR A 113 -20.19 -2.61 -5.84
N LYS A 114 -21.13 -3.51 -6.07
CA LYS A 114 -20.86 -4.85 -6.58
C LYS A 114 -20.92 -4.86 -8.10
N TYR A 115 -19.78 -5.09 -8.73
CA TYR A 115 -19.68 -5.18 -10.18
C TYR A 115 -20.00 -6.60 -10.67
N PRO A 116 -20.54 -6.75 -11.89
CA PRO A 116 -20.73 -8.07 -12.50
C PRO A 116 -19.43 -8.86 -12.68
N ASP A 117 -18.33 -8.14 -12.85
CA ASP A 117 -16.97 -8.64 -13.02
C ASP A 117 -16.09 -8.50 -11.76
N SER A 118 -16.70 -8.57 -10.57
CA SER A 118 -15.95 -8.51 -9.30
C SER A 118 -15.03 -9.72 -9.14
N ILE A 119 -13.73 -9.47 -8.88
CA ILE A 119 -12.68 -10.50 -8.82
C ILE A 119 -11.90 -10.53 -7.50
N SER A 120 -12.13 -9.55 -6.65
CA SER A 120 -11.45 -9.44 -5.36
C SER A 120 -12.20 -8.49 -4.42
N ARG A 121 -11.82 -8.49 -3.14
CA ARG A 121 -12.38 -7.61 -2.12
C ARG A 121 -11.27 -6.78 -1.46
N GLY A 122 -11.59 -5.53 -1.08
CA GLY A 122 -10.74 -4.67 -0.27
C GLY A 122 -11.45 -4.25 1.01
N ALA A 123 -10.83 -4.49 2.16
CA ALA A 123 -11.40 -4.17 3.49
C ALA A 123 -10.52 -3.24 4.33
N HIS A 124 -9.33 -2.88 3.81
CA HIS A 124 -8.45 -1.94 4.51
C HIS A 124 -9.10 -0.55 4.58
N PRO A 125 -8.96 0.19 5.68
CA PRO A 125 -9.38 1.59 5.72
C PRO A 125 -8.76 2.41 4.59
N ILE A 126 -9.47 3.44 4.16
CA ILE A 126 -8.91 4.46 3.26
C ILE A 126 -7.90 5.26 4.09
N ASP A 127 -6.62 5.06 3.81
CA ASP A 127 -5.50 5.62 4.55
C ASP A 127 -4.73 6.62 3.68
N ILE A 128 -5.08 7.90 3.83
CA ILE A 128 -4.48 8.99 3.08
C ILE A 128 -3.44 9.68 3.97
N HIS A 129 -2.20 9.69 3.50
CA HIS A 129 -1.11 10.41 4.12
C HIS A 129 -0.85 11.71 3.37
N VAL A 130 -0.70 12.81 4.11
CA VAL A 130 -0.20 14.06 3.54
C VAL A 130 1.30 13.90 3.27
N ALA A 131 1.74 14.25 2.07
CA ALA A 131 3.14 14.05 1.64
C ALA A 131 4.13 14.90 2.45
N ALA A 132 3.72 16.10 2.88
CA ALA A 132 4.49 16.99 3.72
C ALA A 132 3.78 17.14 5.07
N GLY A 133 4.23 16.42 6.10
CA GLY A 133 3.67 16.53 7.45
C GLY A 133 3.33 15.19 8.11
N ALA A 134 2.94 15.27 9.38
CA ALA A 134 2.56 14.11 10.19
C ALA A 134 1.08 13.73 10.03
N GLU A 135 0.32 14.47 9.21
CA GLU A 135 -1.12 14.29 9.08
C GLU A 135 -1.47 13.00 8.33
N GLN A 136 -2.49 12.35 8.83
CA GLN A 136 -3.04 11.12 8.28
C GLN A 136 -4.56 11.15 8.44
N SER A 137 -5.28 10.89 7.37
CA SER A 137 -6.72 10.69 7.41
C SER A 137 -7.03 9.22 7.22
N VAL A 138 -7.77 8.64 8.16
CA VAL A 138 -8.18 7.23 8.12
C VAL A 138 -9.69 7.17 8.13
N THR A 139 -10.28 6.59 7.09
CA THR A 139 -11.73 6.37 6.98
C THR A 139 -12.00 4.87 6.90
N PHE A 140 -12.72 4.34 7.89
CA PHE A 140 -13.08 2.92 7.92
C PHE A 140 -14.24 2.64 6.95
N LEU A 141 -14.12 1.54 6.21
CA LEU A 141 -15.18 1.06 5.34
C LEU A 141 -16.26 0.36 6.18
N LYS A 142 -17.54 0.64 5.88
CA LYS A 142 -18.67 -0.06 6.51
C LYS A 142 -18.79 -1.51 6.04
N LYS A 143 -18.39 -1.79 4.80
CA LYS A 143 -18.38 -3.11 4.15
C LYS A 143 -17.12 -3.24 3.31
N ALA A 144 -16.63 -4.45 3.12
CA ALA A 144 -15.55 -4.73 2.18
C ALA A 144 -15.98 -4.33 0.76
N ALA A 145 -15.19 -3.50 0.11
CA ALA A 145 -15.43 -3.04 -1.25
C ALA A 145 -15.11 -4.12 -2.28
N TYR A 146 -15.66 -4.00 -3.48
CA TYR A 146 -15.37 -4.90 -4.59
C TYR A 146 -14.39 -4.29 -5.57
N VAL A 147 -13.60 -5.15 -6.22
CA VAL A 147 -12.63 -4.78 -7.26
C VAL A 147 -13.06 -5.42 -8.57
N PRO A 148 -13.40 -4.65 -9.62
CA PRO A 148 -13.78 -5.20 -10.90
C PRO A 148 -12.56 -5.62 -11.73
N TYR A 149 -12.70 -6.65 -12.55
CA TYR A 149 -11.69 -7.11 -13.48
C TYR A 149 -11.24 -6.01 -14.48
N ARG A 150 -12.20 -5.20 -14.94
CA ARG A 150 -11.95 -4.10 -15.89
C ARG A 150 -10.98 -3.04 -15.36
N ALA A 151 -10.76 -2.94 -14.05
CA ALA A 151 -9.77 -2.04 -13.47
C ALA A 151 -8.32 -2.53 -13.67
N LEU A 152 -8.14 -3.79 -14.08
CA LEU A 152 -6.85 -4.41 -14.36
C LEU A 152 -6.45 -4.31 -15.83
N ILE A 153 -7.41 -4.05 -16.72
CA ILE A 153 -7.21 -4.01 -18.18
C ILE A 153 -6.74 -2.62 -18.58
N ALA A 154 -5.54 -2.52 -19.16
CA ALA A 154 -5.09 -1.28 -19.77
C ALA A 154 -5.92 -0.95 -21.01
N GLU A 155 -6.49 0.27 -21.08
CA GLU A 155 -7.46 0.66 -22.12
C GLU A 155 -6.89 0.49 -23.53
N ASP A 156 -5.62 0.88 -23.74
CA ASP A 156 -4.97 0.93 -25.03
C ASP A 156 -4.24 -0.37 -25.43
N PHE A 157 -4.35 -1.45 -24.63
CA PHE A 157 -3.61 -2.70 -24.85
C PHE A 157 -4.54 -3.91 -24.85
N SER A 158 -4.42 -4.76 -25.84
CA SER A 158 -5.24 -5.96 -25.97
C SER A 158 -4.72 -7.18 -25.18
N ASN A 159 -3.48 -7.12 -24.68
CA ASN A 159 -2.79 -8.23 -24.05
C ASN A 159 -2.08 -7.85 -22.74
N LEU A 160 -2.49 -6.76 -22.10
CA LEU A 160 -1.87 -6.26 -20.88
C LEU A 160 -2.89 -6.23 -19.74
N LEU A 161 -2.56 -6.94 -18.66
CA LEU A 161 -3.19 -6.83 -17.36
C LEU A 161 -2.20 -6.25 -16.34
N VAL A 162 -2.68 -5.44 -15.44
CA VAL A 162 -1.89 -4.95 -14.30
C VAL A 162 -2.52 -5.36 -12.99
N ALA A 163 -1.68 -5.51 -11.97
CA ALA A 163 -2.11 -5.82 -10.61
C ALA A 163 -1.30 -5.01 -9.59
N GLY A 164 -1.79 -4.92 -8.36
CA GLY A 164 -1.10 -4.22 -7.30
C GLY A 164 -1.26 -2.70 -7.36
N ARG A 165 -0.17 -1.96 -7.10
CA ARG A 165 -0.21 -0.51 -6.92
C ARG A 165 -0.35 0.33 -8.20
N CYS A 166 -0.61 -0.29 -9.34
CA CYS A 166 -0.81 0.40 -10.62
C CYS A 166 -2.18 0.15 -11.26
N ILE A 167 -3.12 -0.50 -10.57
CA ILE A 167 -4.49 -0.69 -11.06
C ILE A 167 -5.20 0.65 -11.25
N SER A 168 -6.23 0.65 -12.08
CA SER A 168 -7.03 1.85 -12.39
C SER A 168 -8.00 2.17 -11.24
N ALA A 169 -7.64 3.15 -10.44
CA ALA A 169 -8.42 3.60 -9.28
C ALA A 169 -8.16 5.09 -9.04
N ASP A 170 -9.11 5.81 -8.49
CA ASP A 170 -8.88 7.18 -8.05
C ASP A 170 -7.96 7.22 -6.80
N LYS A 171 -7.56 8.41 -6.37
CA LYS A 171 -6.64 8.58 -5.23
C LYS A 171 -7.21 7.99 -3.94
N THR A 172 -8.49 8.12 -3.72
CA THR A 172 -9.17 7.74 -2.47
C THR A 172 -9.34 6.23 -2.37
N SER A 173 -9.93 5.60 -3.39
CA SER A 173 -10.08 4.15 -3.43
C SER A 173 -8.72 3.43 -3.45
N PHE A 174 -7.75 4.00 -4.16
CA PHE A 174 -6.38 3.50 -4.22
C PHE A 174 -5.70 3.49 -2.84
N ALA A 175 -5.96 4.48 -1.98
CA ALA A 175 -5.36 4.55 -0.65
C ALA A 175 -5.70 3.33 0.23
N SER A 176 -6.80 2.64 -0.04
CA SER A 176 -7.17 1.35 0.56
C SER A 176 -6.65 0.15 -0.24
N LEU A 177 -6.74 0.19 -1.58
CA LEU A 177 -6.43 -0.94 -2.45
C LEU A 177 -4.93 -1.29 -2.54
N ARG A 178 -4.05 -0.34 -2.27
CA ARG A 178 -2.58 -0.51 -2.40
C ARG A 178 -1.94 -1.43 -1.35
N VAL A 179 -2.68 -1.89 -0.34
CA VAL A 179 -2.14 -2.76 0.71
C VAL A 179 -1.90 -4.18 0.19
N GLN A 180 -0.95 -4.88 0.81
CA GLN A 180 -0.49 -6.20 0.36
C GLN A 180 -1.63 -7.20 0.17
N ALA A 181 -2.53 -7.33 1.14
CA ALA A 181 -3.64 -8.29 1.06
C ALA A 181 -4.53 -8.05 -0.17
N SER A 182 -4.92 -6.79 -0.44
CA SER A 182 -5.68 -6.45 -1.64
C SER A 182 -4.88 -6.71 -2.91
N CYS A 183 -3.59 -6.36 -2.93
CA CYS A 183 -2.71 -6.60 -4.07
C CYS A 183 -2.54 -8.10 -4.39
N MET A 184 -2.50 -8.96 -3.38
CA MET A 184 -2.41 -10.43 -3.55
C MET A 184 -3.66 -10.97 -4.23
N GLY A 185 -4.87 -10.59 -3.76
CA GLY A 185 -6.12 -11.03 -4.37
C GLY A 185 -6.27 -10.58 -5.84
N VAL A 186 -5.92 -9.32 -6.10
CA VAL A 186 -5.92 -8.77 -7.47
C VAL A 186 -4.87 -9.47 -8.35
N GLY A 187 -3.68 -9.77 -7.79
CA GLY A 187 -2.61 -10.50 -8.51
C GLY A 187 -3.02 -11.93 -8.87
N GLN A 188 -3.69 -12.64 -7.95
CA GLN A 188 -4.25 -13.97 -8.21
C GLN A 188 -5.24 -13.91 -9.37
N ALA A 189 -6.18 -12.96 -9.36
CA ALA A 189 -7.17 -12.81 -10.42
C ALA A 189 -6.54 -12.49 -11.78
N ALA A 190 -5.55 -11.60 -11.82
CA ALA A 190 -4.83 -11.28 -13.05
C ALA A 190 -4.10 -12.50 -13.63
N GLY A 191 -3.45 -13.30 -12.78
CA GLY A 191 -2.74 -14.51 -13.21
C GLY A 191 -3.68 -15.59 -13.76
N VAL A 192 -4.80 -15.84 -13.08
CA VAL A 192 -5.82 -16.81 -13.53
C VAL A 192 -6.43 -16.35 -14.87
N ALA A 193 -6.82 -15.07 -14.98
CA ALA A 193 -7.37 -14.50 -16.19
C ALA A 193 -6.40 -14.61 -17.38
N ALA A 194 -5.14 -14.26 -17.18
CA ALA A 194 -4.11 -14.37 -18.21
C ALA A 194 -3.97 -15.82 -18.72
N ALA A 195 -3.92 -16.79 -17.81
CA ALA A 195 -3.82 -18.20 -18.17
C ALA A 195 -5.06 -18.70 -18.96
N GLN A 196 -6.26 -18.27 -18.56
CA GLN A 196 -7.49 -18.61 -19.25
C GLN A 196 -7.55 -17.98 -20.65
N CYS A 197 -7.17 -16.71 -20.80
CA CYS A 197 -7.12 -16.01 -22.08
C CYS A 197 -6.14 -16.68 -23.07
N ILE A 198 -4.96 -17.09 -22.60
CA ILE A 198 -3.97 -17.81 -23.42
C ILE A 198 -4.54 -19.15 -23.89
N LYS A 199 -5.14 -19.94 -23.00
CA LYS A 199 -5.74 -21.23 -23.35
C LYS A 199 -6.88 -21.10 -24.35
N ALA A 200 -7.68 -20.04 -24.24
CA ALA A 200 -8.82 -19.77 -25.11
C ALA A 200 -8.42 -19.03 -26.42
N GLY A 201 -7.19 -18.55 -26.56
CA GLY A 201 -6.74 -17.77 -27.71
C GLY A 201 -7.45 -16.42 -27.85
N VAL A 202 -7.82 -15.79 -26.73
CA VAL A 202 -8.56 -14.51 -26.72
C VAL A 202 -7.75 -13.40 -26.04
N THR A 203 -8.12 -12.14 -26.32
CA THR A 203 -7.54 -10.97 -25.65
C THR A 203 -8.07 -10.84 -24.22
N VAL A 204 -7.36 -10.11 -23.37
CA VAL A 204 -7.76 -9.90 -21.96
C VAL A 204 -9.10 -9.16 -21.82
N GLN A 205 -9.49 -8.34 -22.81
CA GLN A 205 -10.81 -7.70 -22.85
C GLN A 205 -11.97 -8.69 -23.11
N LYS A 206 -11.65 -9.85 -23.69
CA LYS A 206 -12.62 -10.92 -24.03
C LYS A 206 -12.55 -12.10 -23.06
N ALA A 207 -11.95 -11.92 -21.90
CA ALA A 207 -11.90 -12.94 -20.86
C ALA A 207 -13.33 -13.40 -20.48
N ASP A 208 -13.51 -14.69 -20.28
CA ASP A 208 -14.75 -15.26 -19.75
C ASP A 208 -14.81 -14.97 -18.23
N ILE A 209 -15.55 -13.93 -17.88
CA ILE A 209 -15.69 -13.47 -16.49
C ILE A 209 -16.37 -14.50 -15.61
N HIS A 210 -17.36 -15.23 -16.13
CA HIS A 210 -18.05 -16.27 -15.37
C HIS A 210 -17.05 -17.39 -14.98
N ASN A 211 -16.32 -17.91 -15.95
CA ASN A 211 -15.31 -18.93 -15.72
C ASN A 211 -14.17 -18.44 -14.81
N LEU A 212 -13.76 -17.18 -14.94
CA LEU A 212 -12.76 -16.56 -14.07
C LEU A 212 -13.24 -16.55 -12.60
N ILE A 213 -14.46 -16.08 -12.35
CA ILE A 213 -15.06 -16.03 -11.02
C ILE A 213 -15.18 -17.42 -10.39
N GLU A 214 -15.67 -18.41 -11.15
CA GLU A 214 -15.79 -19.78 -10.67
C GLU A 214 -14.43 -20.41 -10.33
N GLU A 215 -13.42 -20.18 -11.14
CA GLU A 215 -12.07 -20.68 -10.85
C GLU A 215 -11.46 -19.99 -9.61
N LEU A 216 -11.62 -18.68 -9.46
CA LEU A 216 -11.17 -17.97 -8.28
C LEU A 216 -11.83 -18.49 -7.00
N LYS A 217 -13.14 -18.78 -7.03
CA LYS A 217 -13.87 -19.40 -5.91
C LYS A 217 -13.32 -20.78 -5.56
N LYS A 218 -13.07 -21.64 -6.56
CA LYS A 218 -12.45 -22.96 -6.36
C LYS A 218 -11.07 -22.87 -5.70
N LEU A 219 -10.32 -21.81 -6.03
CA LEU A 219 -9.02 -21.52 -5.42
C LEU A 219 -9.12 -20.85 -4.04
N GLY A 220 -10.33 -20.68 -3.50
CA GLY A 220 -10.56 -20.11 -2.18
C GLY A 220 -10.49 -18.58 -2.12
N ALA A 221 -10.54 -17.89 -3.26
CA ALA A 221 -10.55 -16.42 -3.28
C ALA A 221 -11.86 -15.86 -2.69
N ILE A 222 -11.74 -14.80 -1.91
CA ILE A 222 -12.88 -14.03 -1.37
C ILE A 222 -13.24 -12.94 -2.39
N ILE A 223 -14.39 -13.09 -3.06
CA ILE A 223 -14.87 -12.21 -4.12
C ILE A 223 -16.35 -11.82 -3.93
#